data_1594c0711f1169c7692e508052cda3df
#
_entry.id   1594c0711f1169c7692e508052cda3df
#
_cell.length_a   1.000
_cell.length_b   1.000
_cell.length_c   1.000
_cell.angle_alpha   90.00
_cell.angle_beta   90.00
_cell.angle_gamma   90.00
#
_symmetry.space_group_name_H-M   'P 1'
#
loop_
_entity.id
_entity.type
_entity.pdbx_description
1 polymer ?
#
loop_
_entity_poly.entity_id
_entity_poly.type
_entity_poly.pdbx_seq_one_letter_code
_entity_poly.pdbx_strand_id
1 'polypeptide(L)'
;MKNLITRALTGIIFVAVLVGAIYFHSYYFLTVFGLITGLSLWEFYGLVKHYENAAIKRFVSSLGGAYLFATTFGYANGLVGGNIFLPYLLFLMYTMITELYDKASNPINNWALTLFGQIYCAGSFSLLNFITSVPNTPGEIVHIPYFALAIFVFV
;
A
#
# COMPACT_ATOMS: atom_id res chain seq x y z
N MET A 1 -26.66 -22.39 -1.15
CA MET A 1 -26.06 -22.31 -2.50
C MET A 1 -25.90 -20.87 -3.00
N LYS A 2 -26.90 -19.97 -2.85
CA LYS A 2 -26.76 -18.57 -3.31
C LYS A 2 -25.53 -17.82 -2.76
N ASN A 3 -25.20 -17.98 -1.47
CA ASN A 3 -24.05 -17.29 -0.86
C ASN A 3 -22.69 -17.78 -1.41
N LEU A 4 -22.58 -19.01 -1.86
CA LEU A 4 -21.35 -19.55 -2.44
C LEU A 4 -21.12 -18.99 -3.85
N ILE A 5 -22.18 -18.93 -4.66
CA ILE A 5 -22.14 -18.37 -6.01
C ILE A 5 -21.80 -16.87 -5.96
N THR A 6 -22.42 -16.12 -5.03
CA THR A 6 -22.13 -14.69 -4.87
C THR A 6 -20.66 -14.45 -4.47
N ARG A 7 -20.13 -15.25 -3.54
CA ARG A 7 -18.72 -15.15 -3.12
C ARG A 7 -17.75 -15.52 -4.25
N ALA A 8 -18.07 -16.56 -5.03
CA ALA A 8 -17.27 -16.94 -6.18
C ALA A 8 -17.28 -15.84 -7.26
N LEU A 9 -18.45 -15.27 -7.55
CA LEU A 9 -18.59 -14.20 -8.54
C LEU A 9 -17.83 -12.93 -8.14
N THR A 10 -17.95 -12.50 -6.87
CA THR A 10 -17.19 -11.35 -6.37
C THR A 10 -15.69 -11.59 -6.38
N GLY A 11 -15.23 -12.81 -6.07
CA GLY A 11 -13.83 -13.18 -6.15
C GLY A 11 -13.30 -13.12 -7.59
N ILE A 12 -14.04 -13.66 -8.56
CA ILE A 12 -13.67 -13.61 -9.98
C ILE A 12 -13.59 -12.16 -10.48
N ILE A 13 -14.57 -11.31 -10.14
CA ILE A 13 -14.54 -9.89 -10.51
C ILE A 13 -13.33 -9.19 -9.90
N PHE A 14 -13.04 -9.45 -8.62
CA PHE A 14 -11.89 -8.86 -7.94
C PHE A 14 -10.57 -9.24 -8.62
N VAL A 15 -10.37 -10.52 -8.91
CA VAL A 15 -9.18 -11.02 -9.61
C VAL A 15 -9.09 -10.42 -11.03
N ALA A 16 -10.21 -10.32 -11.76
CA ALA A 16 -10.24 -9.73 -13.10
C ALA A 16 -9.83 -8.24 -13.07
N VAL A 17 -10.27 -7.49 -12.05
CA VAL A 17 -9.88 -6.08 -11.88
C VAL A 17 -8.38 -5.95 -11.58
N LEU A 18 -7.83 -6.81 -10.71
CA LEU A 18 -6.40 -6.79 -10.37
C LEU A 18 -5.53 -7.13 -11.59
N VAL A 19 -5.87 -8.22 -12.29
CA VAL A 19 -5.16 -8.64 -13.50
C VAL A 19 -5.26 -7.56 -14.58
N GLY A 20 -6.44 -6.99 -14.78
CA GLY A 20 -6.64 -5.87 -15.70
C GLY A 20 -5.80 -4.65 -15.33
N ALA A 21 -5.76 -4.27 -14.05
CA ALA A 21 -4.96 -3.15 -13.59
C ALA A 21 -3.45 -3.34 -13.85
N ILE A 22 -2.95 -4.57 -13.70
CA ILE A 22 -1.55 -4.90 -13.98
C ILE A 22 -1.27 -4.87 -15.48
N TYR A 23 -2.21 -5.36 -16.32
CA TYR A 23 -1.98 -5.58 -17.75
C TYR A 23 -2.13 -4.33 -18.61
N PHE A 24 -3.12 -3.48 -18.33
CA PHE A 24 -3.50 -2.42 -19.28
C PHE A 24 -2.53 -1.24 -19.31
N HIS A 25 -2.18 -0.62 -18.16
CA HIS A 25 -1.32 0.56 -18.14
C HIS A 25 -0.83 0.90 -16.74
N SER A 26 0.38 1.43 -16.63
CA SER A 26 1.01 1.86 -15.36
C SER A 26 0.11 2.74 -14.48
N TYR A 27 -0.64 3.68 -15.06
CA TYR A 27 -1.52 4.57 -14.28
C TYR A 27 -2.76 3.88 -13.72
N TYR A 28 -3.31 2.87 -14.42
CA TYR A 28 -4.39 2.02 -13.85
C TYR A 28 -3.87 1.20 -12.68
N PHE A 29 -2.68 0.67 -12.82
CA PHE A 29 -1.98 -0.02 -11.72
C PHE A 29 -1.81 0.92 -10.52
N LEU A 30 -1.28 2.13 -10.72
CA LEU A 30 -1.12 3.13 -9.65
C LEU A 30 -2.45 3.41 -8.94
N THR A 31 -3.53 3.65 -9.70
CA THR A 31 -4.83 4.02 -9.13
C THR A 31 -5.45 2.86 -8.35
N VAL A 32 -5.54 1.68 -8.96
CA VAL A 32 -6.20 0.52 -8.35
C VAL A 32 -5.42 0.03 -7.12
N PHE A 33 -4.12 -0.17 -7.24
CA PHE A 33 -3.30 -0.65 -6.12
C PHE A 33 -3.07 0.40 -5.05
N GLY A 34 -3.03 1.68 -5.42
CA GLY A 34 -3.00 2.78 -4.45
C GLY A 34 -4.27 2.85 -3.60
N LEU A 35 -5.45 2.69 -4.22
CA LEU A 35 -6.72 2.59 -3.51
C LEU A 35 -6.78 1.34 -2.62
N ILE A 36 -6.36 0.19 -3.11
CA ILE A 36 -6.30 -1.05 -2.33
C ILE A 36 -5.37 -0.86 -1.13
N THR A 37 -4.19 -0.27 -1.30
CA THR A 37 -3.25 0.01 -0.21
C THR A 37 -3.88 0.90 0.86
N GLY A 38 -4.52 1.99 0.45
CA GLY A 38 -5.20 2.91 1.36
C GLY A 38 -6.36 2.24 2.13
N LEU A 39 -7.19 1.47 1.43
CA LEU A 39 -8.32 0.74 2.03
C LEU A 39 -7.85 -0.38 2.96
N SER A 40 -6.83 -1.14 2.57
CA SER A 40 -6.25 -2.20 3.42
C SER A 40 -5.69 -1.63 4.73
N LEU A 41 -5.00 -0.48 4.66
CA LEU A 41 -4.54 0.22 5.86
C LEU A 41 -5.70 0.74 6.70
N TRP A 42 -6.73 1.29 6.07
CA TRP A 42 -7.92 1.76 6.76
C TRP A 42 -8.60 0.65 7.54
N GLU A 43 -8.76 -0.53 6.94
CA GLU A 43 -9.33 -1.70 7.60
C GLU A 43 -8.40 -2.22 8.70
N PHE A 44 -7.11 -2.37 8.41
CA PHE A 44 -6.11 -2.81 9.38
C PHE A 44 -6.12 -1.94 10.63
N TYR A 45 -6.03 -0.61 10.49
CA TYR A 45 -6.09 0.29 11.64
C TYR A 45 -7.47 0.30 12.33
N GLY A 46 -8.53 -0.04 11.60
CA GLY A 46 -9.86 -0.25 12.18
C GLY A 46 -9.90 -1.45 13.12
N LEU A 47 -9.34 -2.56 12.69
CA LEU A 47 -9.24 -3.79 13.48
C LEU A 47 -8.35 -3.56 14.71
N VAL A 48 -7.17 -2.98 14.52
CA VAL A 48 -6.24 -2.67 15.62
C VAL A 48 -6.89 -1.75 16.66
N LYS A 49 -7.60 -0.71 16.23
CA LYS A 49 -8.32 0.17 17.13
C LYS A 49 -9.41 -0.56 17.93
N HIS A 50 -10.08 -1.52 17.29
CA HIS A 50 -11.17 -2.28 17.93
C HIS A 50 -10.66 -3.30 18.96
N TYR A 51 -9.60 -4.04 18.61
CA TYR A 51 -9.09 -5.14 19.44
C TYR A 51 -8.06 -4.72 20.48
N GLU A 52 -7.20 -3.75 20.16
CA GLU A 52 -6.09 -3.31 21.02
C GLU A 52 -6.38 -1.99 21.74
N ASN A 53 -7.57 -1.38 21.56
CA ASN A 53 -7.88 -0.04 22.07
C ASN A 53 -6.86 1.04 21.68
N ALA A 54 -6.17 0.84 20.56
CA ALA A 54 -5.13 1.74 20.11
C ALA A 54 -5.72 3.06 19.59
N ALA A 55 -5.14 4.19 20.00
CA ALA A 55 -5.60 5.53 19.61
C ALA A 55 -4.99 5.98 18.27
N ILE A 56 -4.94 5.10 17.26
CA ILE A 56 -4.33 5.37 15.96
C ILE A 56 -5.18 6.33 15.12
N LYS A 57 -4.53 7.32 14.52
CA LYS A 57 -5.16 8.26 13.57
C LYS A 57 -5.34 7.60 12.20
N ARG A 58 -6.38 6.75 12.06
CA ARG A 58 -6.62 5.91 10.88
C ARG A 58 -6.49 6.63 9.55
N PHE A 59 -7.11 7.81 9.42
CA PHE A 59 -7.12 8.57 8.16
C PHE A 59 -5.70 9.02 7.76
N VAL A 60 -4.99 9.63 8.69
CA VAL A 60 -3.63 10.16 8.45
C VAL A 60 -2.66 9.02 8.13
N SER A 61 -2.74 7.92 8.90
CA SER A 61 -1.87 6.76 8.70
C SER A 61 -2.17 6.02 7.38
N SER A 62 -3.44 5.94 6.95
CA SER A 62 -3.81 5.34 5.66
C SER A 62 -3.36 6.21 4.48
N LEU A 63 -3.45 7.54 4.60
CA LEU A 63 -2.91 8.46 3.60
C LEU A 63 -1.39 8.35 3.49
N GLY A 64 -0.68 8.21 4.61
CA GLY A 64 0.77 8.01 4.62
C GLY A 64 1.19 6.78 3.83
N GLY A 65 0.48 5.66 3.99
CA GLY A 65 0.77 4.44 3.23
C GLY A 65 0.41 4.52 1.75
N ALA A 66 -0.71 5.17 1.40
CA ALA A 66 -1.05 5.44 0.00
C ALA A 66 -0.01 6.36 -0.67
N TYR A 67 0.51 7.34 0.08
CA TYR A 67 1.61 8.19 -0.37
C TYR A 67 2.90 7.38 -0.60
N LEU A 68 3.25 6.45 0.31
CA LEU A 68 4.40 5.56 0.14
C LEU A 68 4.27 4.74 -1.15
N PHE A 69 3.10 4.18 -1.43
CA PHE A 69 2.85 3.44 -2.66
C PHE A 69 3.03 4.33 -3.91
N ALA A 70 2.46 5.54 -3.91
CA ALA A 70 2.58 6.47 -5.03
C ALA A 70 4.01 6.96 -5.27
N THR A 71 4.77 7.24 -4.21
CA THR A 71 6.18 7.65 -4.32
C THR A 71 7.06 6.51 -4.81
N THR A 72 6.82 5.29 -4.35
CA THR A 72 7.52 4.09 -4.82
C THR A 72 7.24 3.83 -6.30
N PHE A 73 5.99 4.03 -6.75
CA PHE A 73 5.63 3.95 -8.15
C PHE A 73 6.40 4.98 -8.99
N GLY A 74 6.41 6.24 -8.58
CA GLY A 74 7.15 7.29 -9.28
C GLY A 74 8.65 7.03 -9.35
N TYR A 75 9.23 6.53 -8.26
CA TYR A 75 10.64 6.17 -8.18
C TYR A 75 10.98 4.96 -9.07
N ALA A 76 10.19 3.89 -8.99
CA ALA A 76 10.39 2.67 -9.77
C ALA A 76 10.28 2.92 -11.30
N ASN A 77 9.41 3.85 -11.70
CA ASN A 77 9.27 4.27 -13.10
C ASN A 77 10.26 5.37 -13.53
N GLY A 78 11.22 5.75 -12.69
CA GLY A 78 12.21 6.78 -12.99
C GLY A 78 11.66 8.19 -13.17
N LEU A 79 10.39 8.44 -12.77
CA LEU A 79 9.74 9.74 -12.90
C LEU A 79 10.26 10.75 -11.88
N VAL A 80 10.73 10.27 -10.72
CA VAL A 80 11.17 11.09 -9.59
C VAL A 80 12.41 10.51 -8.93
N GLY A 81 13.22 11.37 -8.35
CA GLY A 81 14.41 10.96 -7.58
C GLY A 81 14.08 10.51 -6.16
N GLY A 82 15.07 9.94 -5.46
CA GLY A 82 14.91 9.43 -4.08
C GLY A 82 14.47 10.47 -3.05
N ASN A 83 14.62 11.76 -3.34
CA ASN A 83 14.19 12.85 -2.44
C ASN A 83 12.67 12.85 -2.17
N ILE A 84 11.87 12.20 -3.02
CA ILE A 84 10.42 12.10 -2.84
C ILE A 84 10.02 11.27 -1.61
N PHE A 85 10.93 10.47 -1.05
CA PHE A 85 10.70 9.74 0.19
C PHE A 85 10.86 10.61 1.45
N LEU A 86 11.47 11.80 1.35
CA LEU A 86 11.65 12.68 2.51
C LEU A 86 10.33 13.06 3.20
N PRO A 87 9.25 13.46 2.50
CA PRO A 87 7.97 13.75 3.16
C PRO A 87 7.41 12.53 3.90
N TYR A 88 7.64 11.31 3.39
CA TYR A 88 7.21 10.09 4.09
C TYR A 88 8.00 9.85 5.38
N LEU A 89 9.30 10.09 5.38
CA LEU A 89 10.11 10.03 6.60
C LEU A 89 9.67 11.07 7.63
N LEU A 90 9.39 12.30 7.18
CA LEU A 90 8.83 13.35 8.04
C LEU A 90 7.46 12.96 8.59
N PHE A 91 6.62 12.31 7.80
CA PHE A 91 5.34 11.75 8.25
C PHE A 91 5.54 10.71 9.36
N LEU A 92 6.49 9.78 9.22
CA LEU A 92 6.79 8.78 10.25
C LEU A 92 7.29 9.46 11.56
N MET A 93 8.16 10.45 11.45
CA MET A 93 8.60 11.24 12.60
C MET A 93 7.45 12.01 13.25
N TYR A 94 6.59 12.61 12.44
CA TYR A 94 5.38 13.30 12.91
C TYR A 94 4.45 12.37 13.69
N THR A 95 4.19 11.16 13.17
CA THR A 95 3.35 10.19 13.87
C THR A 95 3.95 9.77 15.20
N MET A 96 5.27 9.56 15.26
CA MET A 96 5.98 9.24 16.49
C MET A 96 5.86 10.38 17.53
N ILE A 97 6.11 11.61 17.12
CA ILE A 97 6.05 12.78 18.00
C ILE A 97 4.61 12.97 18.52
N THR A 98 3.61 12.91 17.65
CA THR A 98 2.21 13.11 18.05
C THR A 98 1.73 12.06 19.04
N GLU A 99 2.17 10.80 18.93
CA GLU A 99 1.82 9.75 19.89
C GLU A 99 2.49 9.95 21.26
N LEU A 100 3.69 10.51 21.30
CA LEU A 100 4.38 10.83 22.58
C LEU A 100 3.68 11.97 23.36
N TYR A 101 3.11 12.94 22.65
CA TYR A 101 2.40 14.08 23.26
C TYR A 101 0.90 13.80 23.48
N ASP A 102 0.36 12.77 22.88
CA ASP A 102 -1.02 12.34 23.12
C ASP A 102 -1.09 11.62 24.49
N LYS A 103 -2.03 12.03 25.34
CA LYS A 103 -2.27 11.39 26.64
C LYS A 103 -2.90 10.00 26.53
N ALA A 104 -2.73 9.34 25.38
CA ALA A 104 -3.18 7.99 25.15
C ALA A 104 -2.45 7.00 26.06
N SER A 105 -3.12 5.96 26.48
CA SER A 105 -2.68 5.02 27.51
C SER A 105 -1.40 4.25 27.17
N ASN A 106 -0.99 4.17 25.91
CA ASN A 106 0.22 3.42 25.50
C ASN A 106 0.79 3.93 24.16
N PRO A 107 1.57 5.05 24.18
CA PRO A 107 2.08 5.67 22.97
C PRO A 107 3.04 4.77 22.17
N ILE A 108 3.85 3.96 22.86
CA ILE A 108 4.81 3.04 22.21
C ILE A 108 4.07 1.96 21.43
N ASN A 109 3.00 1.40 21.99
CA ASN A 109 2.19 0.40 21.32
C ASN A 109 1.47 0.98 20.09
N ASN A 110 0.87 2.17 20.23
CA ASN A 110 0.20 2.87 19.12
C ASN A 110 1.16 3.13 17.96
N TRP A 111 2.36 3.61 18.27
CA TRP A 111 3.38 3.85 17.24
C TRP A 111 3.88 2.56 16.60
N ALA A 112 4.14 1.51 17.40
CA ALA A 112 4.55 0.21 16.87
C ALA A 112 3.50 -0.39 15.92
N LEU A 113 2.22 -0.33 16.29
CA LEU A 113 1.11 -0.80 15.45
C LEU A 113 0.93 0.06 14.19
N THR A 114 1.17 1.38 14.30
CA THR A 114 1.16 2.27 13.14
C THR A 114 2.27 1.90 12.15
N LEU A 115 3.50 1.72 12.63
CA LEU A 115 4.63 1.27 11.81
C LEU A 115 4.40 -0.12 11.22
N PHE A 116 3.90 -1.05 12.03
CA PHE A 116 3.60 -2.39 11.56
C PHE A 116 2.62 -2.38 10.39
N GLY A 117 1.55 -1.59 10.46
CA GLY A 117 0.62 -1.41 9.35
C GLY A 117 1.29 -0.81 8.11
N GLN A 118 2.15 0.20 8.29
CA GLN A 118 2.89 0.80 7.18
C GLN A 118 3.81 -0.22 6.48
N ILE A 119 4.55 -1.02 7.23
CA ILE A 119 5.47 -2.01 6.67
C ILE A 119 4.69 -3.17 6.07
N TYR A 120 3.72 -3.73 6.81
CA TYR A 120 2.99 -4.92 6.42
C TYR A 120 2.05 -4.68 5.23
N CYS A 121 1.24 -3.62 5.26
CA CYS A 121 0.32 -3.31 4.16
C CYS A 121 1.00 -2.45 3.08
N ALA A 122 1.40 -1.22 3.41
CA ALA A 122 1.90 -0.29 2.41
C ALA A 122 3.25 -0.73 1.83
N GLY A 123 4.17 -1.23 2.65
CA GLY A 123 5.46 -1.74 2.20
C GLY A 123 5.32 -2.91 1.24
N SER A 124 4.48 -3.89 1.56
CA SER A 124 4.25 -5.06 0.70
C SER A 124 3.69 -4.68 -0.66
N PHE A 125 2.67 -3.81 -0.70
CA PHE A 125 2.13 -3.32 -1.97
C PHE A 125 3.13 -2.43 -2.72
N SER A 126 3.94 -1.64 -2.02
CA SER A 126 4.95 -0.78 -2.64
C SER A 126 6.05 -1.57 -3.35
N LEU A 127 6.40 -2.76 -2.86
CA LEU A 127 7.37 -3.65 -3.52
C LEU A 127 6.89 -4.12 -4.90
N LEU A 128 5.58 -4.22 -5.14
CA LEU A 128 5.05 -4.59 -6.46
C LEU A 128 5.45 -3.60 -7.54
N ASN A 129 5.67 -2.32 -7.21
CA ASN A 129 6.11 -1.31 -8.16
C ASN A 129 7.46 -1.67 -8.79
N PHE A 130 8.39 -2.22 -8.00
CA PHE A 130 9.71 -2.63 -8.51
C PHE A 130 9.64 -3.88 -9.38
N ILE A 131 8.63 -4.71 -9.20
CA ILE A 131 8.45 -5.94 -9.99
C ILE A 131 7.81 -5.62 -11.34
N THR A 132 6.94 -4.60 -11.38
CA THR A 132 6.26 -4.17 -12.62
C THR A 132 7.11 -3.23 -13.48
N SER A 133 8.11 -2.58 -12.89
CA SER A 133 8.96 -1.59 -13.56
C SER A 133 10.37 -2.12 -13.68
N VAL A 134 10.79 -2.54 -14.88
CA VAL A 134 12.11 -3.11 -15.14
C VAL A 134 12.85 -2.24 -16.15
N PRO A 135 14.13 -1.88 -15.88
CA PRO A 135 14.94 -1.18 -16.85
C PRO A 135 15.24 -2.09 -18.05
N ASN A 136 14.83 -1.68 -19.23
CA ASN A 136 15.05 -2.43 -20.48
C ASN A 136 16.36 -2.05 -21.16
N THR A 137 16.69 -0.76 -21.14
CA THR A 137 17.95 -0.20 -21.63
C THR A 137 18.39 0.93 -20.70
N PRO A 138 19.68 1.35 -20.70
CA PRO A 138 20.11 2.49 -19.89
C PRO A 138 19.29 3.74 -20.21
N GLY A 139 18.38 4.11 -19.31
CA GLY A 139 17.51 5.29 -19.42
C GLY A 139 16.07 5.03 -19.81
N GLU A 140 15.68 3.80 -20.16
CA GLU A 140 14.28 3.47 -20.49
C GLU A 140 13.72 2.42 -19.52
N ILE A 141 12.69 2.80 -18.77
CA ILE A 141 11.96 1.92 -17.85
C ILE A 141 10.66 1.47 -18.54
N VAL A 142 10.51 0.17 -18.69
CA VAL A 142 9.33 -0.42 -19.32
C VAL A 142 8.49 -1.13 -18.28
N HIS A 143 7.19 -0.91 -18.36
CA HIS A 143 6.21 -1.62 -17.53
C HIS A 143 6.04 -3.05 -18.05
N ILE A 144 6.51 -4.03 -17.27
CA ILE A 144 6.43 -5.45 -17.63
C ILE A 144 5.42 -6.15 -16.70
N PRO A 145 4.19 -6.37 -17.16
CA PRO A 145 3.14 -6.97 -16.32
C PRO A 145 3.37 -8.45 -16.00
N TYR A 146 4.18 -9.15 -16.79
CA TYR A 146 4.30 -10.61 -16.71
C TYR A 146 4.86 -11.11 -15.38
N PHE A 147 5.83 -10.42 -14.77
CA PHE A 147 6.37 -10.83 -13.48
C PHE A 147 5.38 -10.64 -12.34
N ALA A 148 4.62 -9.55 -12.34
CA ALA A 148 3.57 -9.34 -11.36
C ALA A 148 2.43 -10.35 -11.50
N LEU A 149 2.03 -10.67 -12.75
CA LEU A 149 1.04 -11.72 -13.02
C LEU A 149 1.53 -13.09 -12.57
N ALA A 150 2.83 -13.41 -12.77
CA ALA A 150 3.41 -14.67 -12.30
C ALA A 150 3.27 -14.81 -10.79
N ILE A 151 3.53 -13.76 -10.00
CA ILE A 151 3.35 -13.79 -8.54
C ILE A 151 1.90 -14.09 -8.18
N PHE A 152 0.91 -13.46 -8.85
CA PHE A 152 -0.50 -13.74 -8.60
C PHE A 152 -0.91 -15.18 -8.92
N VAL A 153 -0.24 -15.84 -9.87
CA VAL A 153 -0.52 -17.24 -10.21
C VAL A 153 0.10 -18.21 -9.21
N PHE A 154 1.25 -17.83 -8.58
CA PHE A 154 1.96 -18.70 -7.63
C PHE A 154 1.50 -18.55 -6.17
N VAL A 155 0.72 -17.51 -5.82
CA VAL A 155 0.17 -17.28 -4.49
C VAL A 155 -1.27 -17.74 -4.41
#